data_1c86bacc79a3cb40afd98e313ee26183
#
_entry.id   1c86bacc79a3cb40afd98e313ee26183
#
_cell.length_a   1.000
_cell.length_b   1.000
_cell.length_c   1.000
_cell.angle_alpha   90.00
_cell.angle_beta   90.00
_cell.angle_gamma   90.00
#
_symmetry.space_group_name_H-M   'P 1'
#
loop_
_entity.id
_entity.type
_entity.pdbx_description
1 polymer ?
#
loop_
_entity_poly.entity_id
_entity_poly.type
_entity_poly.pdbx_seq_one_letter_code
_entity_poly.pdbx_strand_id
1 'polypeptide(L)'
;MSLRERFTAELKASMKAGDTARTSTLRLILAKLKDTEIAARPKDLADDEIQAMLRGMVKSRRDSIALYRQGNRPELAAKEEAEIAVIESFLPQQMGEAEMAEAVDAAVAETGASSAKDMGRVMGALRTKHGAALDLGRAGPLVKARLGA
;
A
#
# COMPACT_ATOMS: atom_id res chain seq x y z
N MET A 1 2.88 -16.85 -11.45
CA MET A 1 4.18 -16.23 -11.11
C MET A 1 4.07 -15.56 -9.74
N SER A 2 4.97 -15.90 -8.83
CA SER A 2 5.01 -15.28 -7.50
C SER A 2 5.46 -13.81 -7.57
N LEU A 3 5.22 -13.05 -6.51
CA LEU A 3 5.72 -11.67 -6.44
C LEU A 3 7.25 -11.61 -6.54
N ARG A 4 7.97 -12.53 -5.89
CA ARG A 4 9.43 -12.58 -6.00
C ARG A 4 9.91 -12.77 -7.44
N GLU A 5 9.28 -13.68 -8.16
CA GLU A 5 9.59 -13.92 -9.58
C GLU A 5 9.28 -12.70 -10.43
N ARG A 6 8.17 -12.03 -10.14
CA ARG A 6 7.79 -10.79 -10.83
C ARG A 6 8.82 -9.68 -10.58
N PHE A 7 9.25 -9.49 -9.35
CA PHE A 7 10.27 -8.48 -9.04
C PHE A 7 11.55 -8.72 -9.83
N THR A 8 12.00 -9.96 -9.90
CA THR A 8 13.22 -10.34 -10.64
C THR A 8 13.06 -10.12 -12.13
N ALA A 9 11.92 -10.53 -12.70
CA ALA A 9 11.64 -10.36 -14.13
C ALA A 9 11.54 -8.89 -14.51
N GLU A 10 10.84 -8.07 -13.71
CA GLU A 10 10.70 -6.65 -13.94
C GLU A 10 12.03 -5.91 -13.80
N LEU A 11 12.88 -6.34 -12.86
CA LEU A 11 14.22 -5.76 -12.72
C LEU A 11 15.04 -5.98 -13.99
N LYS A 12 15.05 -7.19 -14.51
CA LYS A 12 15.75 -7.50 -15.76
C LYS A 12 15.20 -6.68 -16.94
N ALA A 13 13.87 -6.58 -17.03
CA ALA A 13 13.22 -5.82 -18.10
C ALA A 13 13.56 -4.33 -18.02
N SER A 14 13.53 -3.74 -16.84
CA SER A 14 13.85 -2.32 -16.64
C SER A 14 15.32 -2.01 -16.95
N MET A 15 16.21 -2.92 -16.60
CA MET A 15 17.65 -2.78 -16.93
C MET A 15 17.87 -2.82 -18.44
N LYS A 16 17.23 -3.73 -19.15
CA LYS A 16 17.31 -3.81 -20.61
C LYS A 16 16.73 -2.58 -21.29
N ALA A 17 15.67 -2.04 -20.75
CA ALA A 17 15.01 -0.85 -21.29
C ALA A 17 15.77 0.46 -20.97
N GLY A 18 16.77 0.41 -20.09
CA GLY A 18 17.49 1.60 -19.65
C GLY A 18 16.65 2.51 -18.73
N ASP A 19 15.59 1.96 -18.12
CA ASP A 19 14.73 2.69 -17.19
C ASP A 19 15.39 2.71 -15.80
N THR A 20 16.26 3.68 -15.59
CA THR A 20 17.05 3.79 -14.36
C THR A 20 16.21 4.05 -13.12
N ALA A 21 15.16 4.86 -13.24
CA ALA A 21 14.26 5.17 -12.12
C ALA A 21 13.52 3.91 -11.65
N ARG A 22 12.94 3.15 -12.59
CA ARG A 22 12.25 1.90 -12.28
C ARG A 22 13.21 0.87 -11.70
N THR A 23 14.39 0.73 -12.28
CA THR A 23 15.45 -0.18 -11.80
C THR A 23 15.82 0.13 -10.35
N SER A 24 16.02 1.40 -10.04
CA SER A 24 16.35 1.87 -8.69
C SER A 24 15.26 1.48 -7.68
N THR A 25 14.01 1.72 -8.02
CA THR A 25 12.88 1.39 -7.14
C THR A 25 12.75 -0.12 -6.93
N LEU A 26 12.93 -0.92 -7.99
CA LEU A 26 12.90 -2.38 -7.89
C LEU A 26 14.00 -2.92 -6.99
N ARG A 27 15.18 -2.32 -7.04
CA ARG A 27 16.27 -2.68 -6.12
C ARG A 27 15.94 -2.35 -4.68
N LEU A 28 15.26 -1.24 -4.42
CA LEU A 28 14.77 -0.89 -3.08
C LEU A 28 13.75 -1.91 -2.57
N ILE A 29 12.83 -2.34 -3.44
CA ILE A 29 11.85 -3.38 -3.10
C ILE A 29 12.56 -4.68 -2.71
N LEU A 30 13.51 -5.13 -3.53
CA LEU A 30 14.25 -6.37 -3.27
C LEU A 30 15.09 -6.29 -2.00
N ALA A 31 15.71 -5.15 -1.73
CA ALA A 31 16.46 -4.93 -0.49
C ALA A 31 15.53 -4.99 0.73
N LYS A 32 14.37 -4.35 0.68
CA LYS A 32 13.38 -4.39 1.74
C LYS A 32 12.84 -5.80 1.96
N LEU A 33 12.60 -6.54 0.87
CA LEU A 33 12.17 -7.93 0.94
C LEU A 33 13.20 -8.78 1.66
N LYS A 34 14.47 -8.63 1.31
CA LYS A 34 15.57 -9.37 1.94
C LYS A 34 15.63 -9.10 3.44
N ASP A 35 15.56 -7.84 3.84
CA ASP A 35 15.58 -7.46 5.25
C ASP A 35 14.38 -8.02 6.00
N THR A 36 13.19 -7.98 5.40
CA THR A 36 11.96 -8.49 5.99
C THR A 36 12.02 -10.02 6.15
N GLU A 37 12.56 -10.72 5.16
CA GLU A 37 12.75 -12.17 5.21
C GLU A 37 13.75 -12.57 6.29
N ILE A 38 14.85 -11.84 6.44
CA ILE A 38 15.85 -12.11 7.48
C ILE A 38 15.20 -11.97 8.87
N ALA A 39 14.42 -10.93 9.07
CA ALA A 39 13.72 -10.68 10.34
C ALA A 39 12.67 -11.75 10.66
N ALA A 40 12.08 -12.37 9.62
CA ALA A 40 11.03 -13.38 9.77
C ALA A 40 11.56 -14.82 9.92
N ARG A 41 12.85 -15.05 9.73
CA ARG A 41 13.43 -16.38 9.76
C ARG A 41 13.05 -17.19 10.99
N PRO A 42 12.84 -18.50 10.85
CA PRO A 42 13.04 -19.33 9.65
C PRO A 42 11.86 -19.33 8.66
N LYS A 43 10.83 -18.54 8.91
CA LYS A 43 9.63 -18.48 8.08
C LYS A 43 9.89 -17.74 6.77
N ASP A 44 9.44 -18.32 5.65
CA ASP A 44 9.40 -17.62 4.37
C ASP A 44 8.16 -16.75 4.29
N LEU A 45 8.28 -15.58 3.63
CA LEU A 45 7.16 -14.68 3.43
C LEU A 45 6.28 -15.16 2.28
N ALA A 46 4.99 -15.26 2.53
CA ALA A 46 3.98 -15.49 1.52
C ALA A 46 3.67 -14.20 0.75
N ASP A 47 3.03 -14.32 -0.40
CA ASP A 47 2.71 -13.15 -1.25
C ASP A 47 1.85 -12.10 -0.53
N ASP A 48 0.90 -12.51 0.31
CA ASP A 48 0.09 -11.58 1.10
C ASP A 48 0.93 -10.77 2.10
N GLU A 49 1.93 -11.39 2.70
CA GLU A 49 2.87 -10.72 3.59
C GLU A 49 3.78 -9.75 2.82
N ILE A 50 4.19 -10.13 1.61
CA ILE A 50 4.95 -9.25 0.72
C ILE A 50 4.10 -8.06 0.30
N GLN A 51 2.81 -8.26 0.01
CA GLN A 51 1.89 -7.17 -0.29
C GLN A 51 1.77 -6.19 0.89
N ALA A 52 1.68 -6.70 2.11
CA ALA A 52 1.68 -5.86 3.31
C ALA A 52 2.97 -5.04 3.44
N MET A 53 4.11 -5.65 3.13
CA MET A 53 5.40 -4.96 3.08
C MET A 53 5.38 -3.82 2.04
N LEU A 54 4.86 -4.08 0.85
CA LEU A 54 4.75 -3.07 -0.21
C LEU A 54 3.85 -1.90 0.22
N ARG A 55 2.75 -2.18 0.90
CA ARG A 55 1.85 -1.13 1.42
C ARG A 55 2.55 -0.27 2.46
N GLY A 56 3.36 -0.87 3.32
CA GLY A 56 4.18 -0.13 4.29
C GLY A 56 5.18 0.80 3.60
N MET A 57 5.78 0.34 2.50
CA MET A 57 6.67 1.17 1.70
C MET A 57 5.94 2.36 1.07
N VAL A 58 4.72 2.14 0.57
CA VAL A 58 3.88 3.22 0.02
C VAL A 58 3.52 4.23 1.10
N LYS A 59 3.08 3.76 2.26
CA LYS A 59 2.72 4.64 3.38
C LYS A 59 3.88 5.52 3.81
N SER A 60 5.06 4.94 3.96
CA SER A 60 6.27 5.67 4.34
C SER A 60 6.58 6.79 3.32
N ARG A 61 6.42 6.50 2.04
CA ARG A 61 6.64 7.48 0.98
C ARG A 61 5.59 8.59 0.96
N ARG A 62 4.33 8.26 1.22
CA ARG A 62 3.29 9.29 1.36
C ARG A 62 3.57 10.24 2.51
N ASP A 63 4.05 9.74 3.63
CA ASP A 63 4.47 10.56 4.77
C ASP A 63 5.61 11.50 4.38
N SER A 64 6.60 10.98 3.65
CA SER A 64 7.72 11.78 3.14
C SER A 64 7.26 12.85 2.16
N ILE A 65 6.33 12.52 1.25
CA ILE A 65 5.77 13.47 0.28
C ILE A 65 5.12 14.65 0.99
N ALA A 66 4.34 14.39 2.04
CA ALA A 66 3.70 15.43 2.82
C ALA A 66 4.74 16.39 3.43
N LEU A 67 5.82 15.85 3.98
CA LEU A 67 6.90 16.65 4.54
C LEU A 67 7.66 17.45 3.47
N TYR A 68 7.93 16.86 2.31
CA TYR A 68 8.59 17.56 1.20
C TYR A 68 7.74 18.69 0.66
N ARG A 69 6.43 18.52 0.58
CA ARG A 69 5.51 19.58 0.15
C ARG A 69 5.49 20.74 1.17
N GLN A 70 5.44 20.41 2.45
CA GLN A 70 5.54 21.42 3.52
C GLN A 70 6.86 22.19 3.48
N GLY A 71 7.95 21.50 3.15
CA GLY A 71 9.28 22.09 3.03
C GLY A 71 9.55 22.73 1.66
N ASN A 72 8.56 22.81 0.79
CA ASN A 72 8.68 23.36 -0.58
C ASN A 72 9.77 22.67 -1.40
N ARG A 73 9.76 21.33 -1.38
CA ARG A 73 10.70 20.49 -2.15
C ARG A 73 9.93 19.60 -3.11
N PRO A 74 9.30 20.20 -4.17
CA PRO A 74 8.45 19.46 -5.09
C PRO A 74 9.20 18.38 -5.90
N GLU A 75 10.48 18.58 -6.18
CA GLU A 75 11.33 17.61 -6.88
C GLU A 75 11.52 16.32 -6.07
N LEU A 76 11.65 16.43 -4.76
CA LEU A 76 11.77 15.27 -3.88
C LEU A 76 10.44 14.55 -3.72
N ALA A 77 9.35 15.31 -3.62
CA ALA A 77 7.99 14.75 -3.60
C ALA A 77 7.71 13.96 -4.88
N ALA A 78 8.05 14.51 -6.06
CA ALA A 78 7.85 13.87 -7.35
C ALA A 78 8.63 12.55 -7.46
N LYS A 79 9.83 12.49 -6.92
CA LYS A 79 10.65 11.26 -6.89
C LYS A 79 9.95 10.18 -6.07
N GLU A 80 9.44 10.52 -4.91
CA GLU A 80 8.71 9.58 -4.05
C GLU A 80 7.42 9.11 -4.72
N GLU A 81 6.70 9.99 -5.40
CA GLU A 81 5.50 9.65 -6.15
C GLU A 81 5.79 8.65 -7.28
N ALA A 82 6.89 8.82 -7.99
CA ALA A 82 7.33 7.89 -9.03
C ALA A 82 7.66 6.51 -8.44
N GLU A 83 8.28 6.47 -7.28
CA GLU A 83 8.56 5.21 -6.56
C GLU A 83 7.26 4.52 -6.14
N ILE A 84 6.29 5.26 -5.64
CA ILE A 84 4.97 4.72 -5.28
C ILE A 84 4.31 4.07 -6.49
N ALA A 85 4.36 4.70 -7.65
CA ALA A 85 3.76 4.14 -8.87
C ALA A 85 4.36 2.76 -9.22
N VAL A 86 5.66 2.61 -9.10
CA VAL A 86 6.33 1.31 -9.32
C VAL A 86 5.89 0.28 -8.30
N ILE A 87 5.87 0.63 -7.01
CA ILE A 87 5.47 -0.28 -5.93
C ILE A 87 4.02 -0.73 -6.11
N GLU A 88 3.11 0.20 -6.39
CA GLU A 88 1.70 -0.09 -6.58
C GLU A 88 1.42 -0.96 -7.81
N SER A 89 2.32 -0.97 -8.81
CA SER A 89 2.18 -1.85 -9.96
C SER A 89 2.21 -3.35 -9.60
N PHE A 90 2.72 -3.69 -8.42
CA PHE A 90 2.75 -5.06 -7.88
C PHE A 90 1.61 -5.36 -6.92
N LEU A 91 0.80 -4.38 -6.59
CA LEU A 91 -0.38 -4.55 -5.75
C LEU A 91 -1.62 -4.72 -6.63
N PRO A 92 -2.67 -5.40 -6.13
CA PRO A 92 -3.96 -5.38 -6.81
C PRO A 92 -4.40 -3.93 -7.05
N GLN A 93 -5.22 -3.72 -8.08
CA GLN A 93 -5.73 -2.38 -8.37
C GLN A 93 -6.38 -1.79 -7.11
N GLN A 94 -5.86 -0.65 -6.66
CA GLN A 94 -6.34 -0.01 -5.45
C GLN A 94 -7.56 0.84 -5.74
N MET A 95 -8.48 0.89 -4.76
CA MET A 95 -9.66 1.74 -4.84
C MET A 95 -9.26 3.22 -4.82
N GLY A 96 -9.90 4.01 -5.68
CA GLY A 96 -9.84 5.47 -5.61
C GLY A 96 -10.61 5.99 -4.39
N GLU A 97 -10.48 7.27 -4.10
CA GLU A 97 -11.13 7.89 -2.92
C GLU A 97 -12.66 7.76 -2.95
N ALA A 98 -13.27 7.96 -4.10
CA ALA A 98 -14.74 7.85 -4.24
C ALA A 98 -15.21 6.42 -3.99
N GLU A 99 -14.53 5.42 -4.57
CA GLU A 99 -14.86 4.02 -4.36
C GLU A 99 -14.65 3.60 -2.90
N MET A 100 -13.60 4.11 -2.28
CA MET A 100 -13.29 3.85 -0.87
C MET A 100 -14.37 4.44 0.05
N ALA A 101 -14.81 5.67 -0.22
CA ALA A 101 -15.88 6.29 0.53
C ALA A 101 -17.20 5.49 0.43
N GLU A 102 -17.55 5.03 -0.76
CA GLU A 102 -18.71 4.17 -0.97
C GLU A 102 -18.58 2.84 -0.23
N ALA A 103 -17.40 2.23 -0.26
CA ALA A 103 -17.14 0.97 0.44
C ALA A 103 -17.29 1.14 1.95
N VAL A 104 -16.79 2.23 2.51
CA VAL A 104 -16.93 2.56 3.94
C VAL A 104 -18.39 2.77 4.31
N ASP A 105 -19.14 3.53 3.52
CA ASP A 105 -20.56 3.77 3.75
C ASP A 105 -21.36 2.46 3.75
N ALA A 106 -21.09 1.59 2.77
CA ALA A 106 -21.74 0.28 2.68
C ALA A 106 -21.41 -0.61 3.88
N ALA A 107 -20.15 -0.62 4.31
CA ALA A 107 -19.73 -1.43 5.46
C ALA A 107 -20.34 -0.94 6.77
N VAL A 108 -20.47 0.38 6.96
CA VAL A 108 -21.16 0.96 8.11
C VAL A 108 -22.63 0.55 8.13
N ALA A 109 -23.30 0.62 6.98
CA ALA A 109 -24.70 0.21 6.84
C ALA A 109 -24.90 -1.28 7.10
N GLU A 110 -24.07 -2.13 6.49
CA GLU A 110 -24.17 -3.60 6.60
C GLU A 110 -23.90 -4.11 8.01
N THR A 111 -22.98 -3.47 8.74
CA THR A 111 -22.64 -3.86 10.11
C THR A 111 -23.56 -3.23 11.17
N GLY A 112 -24.39 -2.26 10.79
CA GLY A 112 -25.24 -1.53 11.72
C GLY A 112 -24.43 -0.66 12.69
N ALA A 113 -23.20 -0.31 12.32
CA ALA A 113 -22.31 0.47 13.16
C ALA A 113 -22.85 1.89 13.42
N SER A 114 -22.72 2.37 14.65
CA SER A 114 -23.24 3.66 15.08
C SER A 114 -22.27 4.50 15.89
N SER A 115 -21.15 3.92 16.33
CA SER A 115 -20.18 4.64 17.17
C SER A 115 -18.76 4.15 16.93
N ALA A 116 -17.79 4.87 17.48
CA ALA A 116 -16.37 4.51 17.43
C ALA A 116 -16.06 3.09 17.95
N LYS A 117 -16.90 2.57 18.85
CA LYS A 117 -16.75 1.19 19.36
C LYS A 117 -16.92 0.13 18.28
N ASP A 118 -17.59 0.47 17.19
CA ASP A 118 -17.88 -0.44 16.09
C ASP A 118 -16.78 -0.43 15.01
N MET A 119 -15.75 0.39 15.17
CA MET A 119 -14.69 0.55 14.17
C MET A 119 -14.05 -0.77 13.78
N GLY A 120 -13.75 -1.64 14.75
CA GLY A 120 -13.16 -2.96 14.49
C GLY A 120 -14.03 -3.83 13.60
N ARG A 121 -15.35 -3.82 13.80
CA ARG A 121 -16.31 -4.57 12.97
C ARG A 121 -16.34 -4.04 11.54
N VAL A 122 -16.37 -2.73 11.38
CA VAL A 122 -16.39 -2.08 10.06
C VAL A 122 -15.10 -2.39 9.30
N MET A 123 -13.94 -2.24 9.95
CA MET A 123 -12.64 -2.57 9.35
C MET A 123 -12.53 -4.04 8.98
N GLY A 124 -13.04 -4.93 9.82
CA GLY A 124 -13.08 -6.37 9.55
C GLY A 124 -13.95 -6.70 8.34
N ALA A 125 -15.12 -6.09 8.22
CA ALA A 125 -16.02 -6.25 7.07
C ALA A 125 -15.37 -5.75 5.78
N LEU A 126 -14.69 -4.62 5.81
CA LEU A 126 -13.96 -4.07 4.67
C LEU A 126 -12.84 -5.00 4.23
N ARG A 127 -12.08 -5.54 5.17
CA ARG A 127 -11.01 -6.49 4.87
C ARG A 127 -11.54 -7.75 4.22
N THR A 128 -12.64 -8.30 4.73
CA THR A 128 -13.25 -9.52 4.20
C THR A 128 -13.79 -9.32 2.78
N LYS A 129 -14.45 -8.19 2.53
CA LYS A 129 -15.10 -7.93 1.24
C LYS A 129 -14.12 -7.50 0.14
N HIS A 130 -13.16 -6.65 0.47
CA HIS A 130 -12.30 -6.01 -0.53
C HIS A 130 -10.85 -6.51 -0.53
N GLY A 131 -10.42 -7.10 0.56
CA GLY A 131 -9.08 -7.67 0.67
C GLY A 131 -7.98 -6.66 0.31
N ALA A 132 -7.11 -7.08 -0.58
CA ALA A 132 -5.93 -6.31 -0.97
C ALA A 132 -6.24 -5.09 -1.85
N ALA A 133 -7.45 -4.99 -2.43
CA ALA A 133 -7.85 -3.84 -3.25
C ALA A 133 -8.10 -2.57 -2.42
N LEU A 134 -8.27 -2.71 -1.11
CA LEU A 134 -8.51 -1.62 -0.19
C LEU A 134 -7.31 -1.41 0.72
N ASP A 135 -6.77 -0.19 0.70
CA ASP A 135 -5.73 0.22 1.64
C ASP A 135 -6.38 0.55 2.99
N LEU A 136 -6.25 -0.36 3.95
CA LEU A 136 -6.84 -0.18 5.29
C LEU A 136 -6.28 1.02 6.04
N GLY A 137 -5.04 1.41 5.76
CA GLY A 137 -4.45 2.62 6.35
C GLY A 137 -5.14 3.89 5.88
N ARG A 138 -5.67 3.90 4.66
CA ARG A 138 -6.45 5.02 4.13
C ARG A 138 -7.93 4.93 4.53
N ALA A 139 -8.45 3.73 4.62
CA ALA A 139 -9.85 3.51 5.01
C ALA A 139 -10.12 3.87 6.48
N GLY A 140 -9.16 3.61 7.36
CA GLY A 140 -9.30 3.86 8.80
C GLY A 140 -9.80 5.27 9.14
N PRO A 141 -9.15 6.33 8.66
CA PRO A 141 -9.61 7.70 8.89
C PRO A 141 -11.02 7.97 8.36
N LEU A 142 -11.40 7.38 7.23
CA LEU A 142 -12.73 7.51 6.66
C LEU A 142 -13.79 6.83 7.54
N VAL A 143 -13.49 5.64 8.04
CA VAL A 143 -14.37 4.93 8.99
C VAL A 143 -14.54 5.74 10.26
N LYS A 144 -13.45 6.25 10.81
CA LYS A 144 -13.44 7.09 11.99
C LYS A 144 -14.33 8.32 11.83
N ALA A 145 -14.16 9.03 10.71
CA ALA A 145 -14.98 10.21 10.41
C ALA A 145 -16.47 9.85 10.27
N ARG A 146 -16.76 8.71 9.63
CA ARG A 146 -18.14 8.26 9.42
C ARG A 146 -18.83 7.88 10.73
N LEU A 147 -18.10 7.32 11.68
CA LEU A 147 -18.62 6.93 12.99
C LEU A 147 -18.63 8.07 14.01
N GLY A 148 -18.19 9.25 13.63
CA GLY A 148 -18.19 10.43 14.50
C GLY A 148 -17.12 10.39 15.59
N ALA A 149 -16.04 9.65 15.31
CA ALA A 149 -14.98 9.47 16.30
C ALA A 149 -13.80 10.43 16.09
#